data_047b2786167209f875e4bd8bd2328c22
#
_entry.id   047b2786167209f875e4bd8bd2328c22
#
_cell.length_a   1.000
_cell.length_b   1.000
_cell.length_c   1.000
_cell.angle_alpha   90.00
_cell.angle_beta   90.00
_cell.angle_gamma   90.00
#
_symmetry.space_group_name_H-M   'P 1'
#
loop_
_entity.id
_entity.type
_entity.pdbx_description
1 polymer ?
#
loop_
_entity_poly.entity_id
_entity_poly.type
_entity_poly.pdbx_seq_one_letter_code
_entity_poly.pdbx_strand_id
1 'polypeptide(L)'
;MSSTTSQPSNSVTTPITRHQIVIVGGGAGGITVAAQLMRKNSSLDIAIIEPSDKHYYQPAWTLVGGGAYNIEDTIKDEKDCIPAGVKWIKAYADKFEPENNLVITKDGQRINYQYLVVCPGIQIDWHLVEGLKDAIGKNGVTSNYSLEYAPYTWELLKSFKGGNAIFTFPSTPIKCGGAPQKIMYLADDTFRNNGVREKSRVMYCTAVAKMFPVP
;
A
#
# COMPACT_ATOMS: atom_id res chain seq x y z
N MET A 1 -2.51 36.79 -51.17
CA MET A 1 -3.37 36.82 -49.98
C MET A 1 -3.90 35.41 -49.78
N SER A 2 -3.28 34.66 -48.89
CA SER A 2 -3.65 33.27 -48.61
C SER A 2 -4.28 33.25 -47.21
N SER A 3 -5.56 33.00 -47.18
CA SER A 3 -6.37 32.93 -45.94
C SER A 3 -6.25 31.52 -45.36
N THR A 4 -5.49 31.37 -44.28
CA THR A 4 -5.45 30.16 -43.44
C THR A 4 -6.65 30.15 -42.53
N THR A 5 -7.63 29.34 -42.85
CA THR A 5 -8.77 29.01 -41.97
C THR A 5 -8.26 28.02 -40.90
N SER A 6 -8.16 28.50 -39.65
CA SER A 6 -7.95 27.65 -38.49
C SER A 6 -9.26 26.91 -38.17
N GLN A 7 -9.21 25.57 -38.28
CA GLN A 7 -10.31 24.72 -37.78
C GLN A 7 -10.38 24.76 -36.24
N PRO A 8 -11.56 24.85 -35.64
CA PRO A 8 -11.70 24.74 -34.19
C PRO A 8 -11.40 23.28 -33.76
N SER A 9 -10.51 23.12 -32.81
CA SER A 9 -10.24 21.84 -32.14
C SER A 9 -11.48 21.39 -31.39
N ASN A 10 -12.15 20.36 -31.87
CA ASN A 10 -13.19 19.65 -31.13
C ASN A 10 -12.55 19.03 -29.88
N SER A 11 -12.60 19.72 -28.77
CA SER A 11 -12.36 19.14 -27.45
C SER A 11 -13.51 18.17 -27.14
N VAL A 12 -13.29 16.88 -27.34
CA VAL A 12 -14.19 15.83 -26.87
C VAL A 12 -14.18 15.92 -25.33
N THR A 13 -15.16 16.60 -24.76
CA THR A 13 -15.33 16.64 -23.31
C THR A 13 -15.80 15.26 -22.86
N THR A 14 -14.95 14.50 -22.17
CA THR A 14 -15.32 13.23 -21.54
C THR A 14 -16.53 13.44 -20.64
N PRO A 15 -17.60 12.64 -20.76
CA PRO A 15 -18.80 12.80 -19.95
C PRO A 15 -18.47 12.63 -18.46
N ILE A 16 -19.11 13.45 -17.62
CA ILE A 16 -18.95 13.41 -16.17
C ILE A 16 -19.89 12.34 -15.63
N THR A 17 -19.33 11.31 -14.98
CA THR A 17 -20.09 10.39 -14.13
C THR A 17 -20.29 11.01 -12.75
N ARG A 18 -21.38 10.66 -12.06
CA ARG A 18 -21.70 11.21 -10.74
C ARG A 18 -22.02 10.10 -9.78
N HIS A 19 -21.48 10.20 -8.58
CA HIS A 19 -21.74 9.31 -7.45
C HIS A 19 -21.96 10.12 -6.18
N GLN A 20 -22.76 9.58 -5.28
CA GLN A 20 -22.97 10.21 -3.97
C GLN A 20 -21.65 10.19 -3.17
N ILE A 21 -20.98 9.06 -3.15
CA ILE A 21 -19.70 8.89 -2.43
C ILE A 21 -18.68 8.31 -3.40
N VAL A 22 -17.54 8.98 -3.51
CA VAL A 22 -16.37 8.48 -4.24
C VAL A 22 -15.27 8.17 -3.25
N ILE A 23 -14.72 6.96 -3.33
CA ILE A 23 -13.62 6.48 -2.51
C ILE A 23 -12.41 6.26 -3.42
N VAL A 24 -11.31 6.95 -3.16
CA VAL A 24 -10.05 6.75 -3.88
C VAL A 24 -9.19 5.77 -3.10
N GLY A 25 -8.93 4.62 -3.70
CA GLY A 25 -8.19 3.49 -3.15
C GLY A 25 -9.09 2.35 -2.69
N GLY A 26 -8.90 1.17 -3.30
CA GLY A 26 -9.57 -0.11 -2.98
C GLY A 26 -8.82 -0.95 -1.94
N GLY A 27 -7.82 -0.40 -1.26
CA GLY A 27 -7.16 -1.09 -0.16
C GLY A 27 -8.06 -1.28 1.07
N ALA A 28 -7.50 -1.84 2.15
CA ALA A 28 -8.24 -2.15 3.39
C ALA A 28 -9.05 -0.95 3.94
N GLY A 29 -8.50 0.27 3.84
CA GLY A 29 -9.19 1.49 4.29
C GLY A 29 -10.45 1.78 3.48
N GLY A 30 -10.32 1.87 2.15
CA GLY A 30 -11.44 2.20 1.26
C GLY A 30 -12.55 1.15 1.27
N ILE A 31 -12.20 -0.14 1.18
CA ILE A 31 -13.15 -1.25 1.26
C ILE A 31 -13.88 -1.26 2.62
N THR A 32 -13.16 -1.02 3.72
CA THR A 32 -13.78 -0.98 5.05
C THR A 32 -14.80 0.16 5.15
N VAL A 33 -14.48 1.35 4.65
CA VAL A 33 -15.42 2.48 4.61
C VAL A 33 -16.64 2.13 3.78
N ALA A 34 -16.44 1.63 2.55
CA ALA A 34 -17.54 1.22 1.67
C ALA A 34 -18.44 0.16 2.33
N ALA A 35 -17.85 -0.89 2.91
CA ALA A 35 -18.59 -1.96 3.57
C ALA A 35 -19.40 -1.47 4.78
N GLN A 36 -18.84 -0.56 5.58
CA GLN A 36 -19.54 0.03 6.72
C GLN A 36 -20.71 0.93 6.28
N LEU A 37 -20.52 1.73 5.25
CA LEU A 37 -21.56 2.59 4.69
C LEU A 37 -22.70 1.77 4.11
N MET A 38 -22.39 0.76 3.28
CA MET A 38 -23.40 -0.14 2.69
C MET A 38 -24.20 -0.93 3.74
N ARG A 39 -23.58 -1.32 4.85
CA ARG A 39 -24.29 -1.96 5.98
C ARG A 39 -25.25 -1.02 6.70
N LYS A 40 -24.92 0.27 6.77
CA LYS A 40 -25.81 1.29 7.37
C LYS A 40 -26.93 1.71 6.45
N ASN A 41 -26.65 1.83 5.17
CA ASN A 41 -27.62 2.20 4.16
C ASN A 41 -27.23 1.62 2.79
N SER A 42 -27.90 0.55 2.38
CA SER A 42 -27.62 -0.13 1.12
C SER A 42 -28.11 0.62 -0.13
N SER A 43 -28.80 1.76 0.02
CA SER A 43 -29.24 2.59 -1.11
C SER A 43 -28.21 3.68 -1.50
N LEU A 44 -27.08 3.77 -0.81
CA LEU A 44 -26.03 4.72 -1.15
C LEU A 44 -25.38 4.39 -2.49
N ASP A 45 -25.24 5.40 -3.35
CA ASP A 45 -24.46 5.30 -4.58
C ASP A 45 -22.98 5.55 -4.28
N ILE A 46 -22.21 4.46 -4.16
CA ILE A 46 -20.79 4.47 -3.83
C ILE A 46 -19.98 3.96 -5.01
N ALA A 47 -18.92 4.69 -5.37
CA ALA A 47 -17.89 4.24 -6.30
C ALA A 47 -16.52 4.19 -5.63
N ILE A 48 -15.74 3.12 -5.92
CA ILE A 48 -14.33 2.99 -5.54
C ILE A 48 -13.48 3.13 -6.80
N ILE A 49 -12.48 4.01 -6.78
CA ILE A 49 -11.46 4.15 -7.81
C ILE A 49 -10.24 3.35 -7.36
N GLU A 50 -9.97 2.23 -8.02
CA GLU A 50 -8.84 1.34 -7.71
C GLU A 50 -8.30 0.71 -9.00
N PRO A 51 -7.03 0.89 -9.33
CA PRO A 51 -6.44 0.36 -10.56
C PRO A 51 -6.10 -1.13 -10.50
N SER A 52 -5.86 -1.69 -9.31
CA SER A 52 -5.36 -3.06 -9.14
C SER A 52 -6.48 -4.10 -9.27
N ASP A 53 -6.18 -5.21 -9.95
CA ASP A 53 -7.05 -6.40 -9.95
C ASP A 53 -6.89 -7.25 -8.69
N LYS A 54 -5.89 -6.97 -7.87
CA LYS A 54 -5.59 -7.73 -6.66
C LYS A 54 -5.63 -6.84 -5.43
N HIS A 55 -6.26 -7.36 -4.41
CA HIS A 55 -6.23 -6.82 -3.05
C HIS A 55 -5.11 -7.49 -2.27
N TYR A 56 -4.30 -6.67 -1.59
CA TYR A 56 -3.17 -7.13 -0.80
C TYR A 56 -3.37 -6.80 0.68
N TYR A 57 -3.40 -7.83 1.52
CA TYR A 57 -3.47 -7.64 2.97
C TYR A 57 -2.08 -7.41 3.56
N GLN A 58 -1.52 -6.23 3.32
CA GLN A 58 -0.19 -5.81 3.75
C GLN A 58 0.11 -6.05 5.25
N PRO A 59 -0.84 -5.91 6.21
CA PRO A 59 -0.55 -6.14 7.62
C PRO A 59 0.03 -7.53 7.93
N ALA A 60 -0.26 -8.55 7.13
CA ALA A 60 0.28 -9.89 7.29
C ALA A 60 1.72 -10.07 6.77
N TRP A 61 2.24 -9.16 5.97
CA TRP A 61 3.58 -9.33 5.38
C TRP A 61 4.71 -9.36 6.42
N THR A 62 4.54 -8.73 7.58
CA THR A 62 5.47 -8.90 8.71
C THR A 62 5.49 -10.35 9.21
N LEU A 63 4.34 -11.02 9.23
CA LEU A 63 4.24 -12.44 9.60
C LEU A 63 4.82 -13.34 8.51
N VAL A 64 4.64 -12.98 7.23
CA VAL A 64 5.29 -13.66 6.10
C VAL A 64 6.81 -13.58 6.25
N GLY A 65 7.35 -12.37 6.47
CA GLY A 65 8.78 -12.15 6.71
C GLY A 65 9.31 -12.89 7.93
N GLY A 66 8.47 -13.15 8.93
CA GLY A 66 8.77 -13.95 10.12
C GLY A 66 8.49 -15.44 9.97
N GLY A 67 8.03 -15.93 8.80
CA GLY A 67 7.74 -17.33 8.55
C GLY A 67 6.45 -17.87 9.19
N ALA A 68 5.60 -17.00 9.70
CA ALA A 68 4.36 -17.36 10.42
C ALA A 68 3.09 -17.25 9.55
N TYR A 69 3.20 -16.85 8.28
CA TYR A 69 2.07 -16.71 7.37
C TYR A 69 2.52 -16.92 5.91
N ASN A 70 1.63 -17.45 5.05
CA ASN A 70 1.94 -17.63 3.64
C ASN A 70 1.63 -16.36 2.85
N ILE A 71 2.46 -16.01 1.89
CA ILE A 71 2.28 -14.79 1.08
C ILE A 71 1.02 -14.87 0.23
N GLU A 72 0.69 -16.04 -0.31
CA GLU A 72 -0.47 -16.29 -1.17
C GLU A 72 -1.79 -16.00 -0.44
N ASP A 73 -1.84 -16.27 0.87
CA ASP A 73 -3.03 -16.01 1.70
C ASP A 73 -3.29 -14.51 1.94
N THR A 74 -2.30 -13.67 1.60
CA THR A 74 -2.42 -12.19 1.68
C THR A 74 -2.98 -11.57 0.41
N ILE A 75 -3.24 -12.36 -0.65
CA ILE A 75 -3.63 -11.90 -1.98
C ILE A 75 -5.05 -12.38 -2.28
N LYS A 76 -5.92 -11.48 -2.71
CA LYS A 76 -7.27 -11.81 -3.20
C LYS A 76 -7.56 -11.07 -4.48
N ASP A 77 -8.55 -11.52 -5.24
CA ASP A 77 -9.08 -10.72 -6.34
C ASP A 77 -9.81 -9.50 -5.77
N GLU A 78 -9.51 -8.32 -6.30
CA GLU A 78 -10.10 -7.05 -5.84
C GLU A 78 -11.63 -7.08 -5.95
N LYS A 79 -12.16 -7.65 -7.04
CA LYS A 79 -13.60 -7.81 -7.26
C LYS A 79 -14.32 -8.55 -6.14
N ASP A 80 -13.64 -9.50 -5.47
CA ASP A 80 -14.21 -10.31 -4.39
C ASP A 80 -14.14 -9.57 -3.03
N CYS A 81 -13.37 -8.50 -2.97
CA CYS A 81 -13.22 -7.66 -1.79
C CYS A 81 -14.14 -6.44 -1.81
N ILE A 82 -14.50 -5.94 -3.00
CA ILE A 82 -15.41 -4.80 -3.14
C ILE A 82 -16.82 -5.21 -2.70
N PRO A 83 -17.47 -4.46 -1.79
CA PRO A 83 -18.80 -4.80 -1.31
C PRO A 83 -19.85 -4.80 -2.41
N ALA A 84 -20.82 -5.72 -2.33
CA ALA A 84 -21.95 -5.76 -3.25
C ALA A 84 -22.69 -4.41 -3.29
N GLY A 85 -23.05 -3.97 -4.49
CA GLY A 85 -23.70 -2.67 -4.73
C GLY A 85 -22.74 -1.48 -4.86
N VAL A 86 -21.45 -1.66 -4.60
CA VAL A 86 -20.43 -0.62 -4.82
C VAL A 86 -19.88 -0.73 -6.23
N LYS A 87 -19.79 0.40 -6.93
CA LYS A 87 -19.23 0.46 -8.27
C LYS A 87 -17.70 0.51 -8.21
N TRP A 88 -17.04 -0.40 -8.91
CA TRP A 88 -15.62 -0.36 -9.11
C TRP A 88 -15.26 0.38 -10.40
N ILE A 89 -14.47 1.45 -10.27
CA ILE A 89 -13.85 2.20 -11.36
C ILE A 89 -12.39 1.80 -11.42
N LYS A 90 -12.05 0.97 -12.40
CA LYS A 90 -10.69 0.44 -12.56
C LYS A 90 -9.80 1.48 -13.23
N ALA A 91 -9.31 2.43 -12.44
CA ALA A 91 -8.49 3.53 -12.91
C ALA A 91 -7.58 4.07 -11.81
N TYR A 92 -6.52 4.81 -12.21
CA TYR A 92 -5.73 5.62 -11.28
C TYR A 92 -6.37 6.99 -11.14
N ALA A 93 -6.60 7.47 -9.91
CA ALA A 93 -6.88 8.88 -9.66
C ALA A 93 -5.60 9.70 -9.97
N ASP A 94 -5.76 10.80 -10.71
CA ASP A 94 -4.65 11.66 -11.14
C ASP A 94 -4.77 13.06 -10.56
N LYS A 95 -5.95 13.69 -10.69
CA LYS A 95 -6.18 15.06 -10.23
C LYS A 95 -7.43 15.14 -9.36
N PHE A 96 -7.36 16.07 -8.43
CA PHE A 96 -8.49 16.44 -7.57
C PHE A 96 -8.81 17.91 -7.81
N GLU A 97 -10.07 18.20 -8.10
CA GLU A 97 -10.62 19.55 -8.21
C GLU A 97 -11.71 19.72 -7.13
N PRO A 98 -11.34 19.97 -5.87
CA PRO A 98 -12.30 20.01 -4.76
C PRO A 98 -13.38 21.08 -4.92
N GLU A 99 -13.06 22.22 -5.54
CA GLU A 99 -13.99 23.32 -5.80
C GLU A 99 -15.14 22.89 -6.74
N ASN A 100 -14.88 21.87 -7.58
CA ASN A 100 -15.85 21.32 -8.52
C ASN A 100 -16.42 19.97 -8.05
N ASN A 101 -16.03 19.50 -6.86
CA ASN A 101 -16.33 18.15 -6.35
C ASN A 101 -15.98 17.07 -7.38
N LEU A 102 -14.76 17.11 -7.94
CA LEU A 102 -14.36 16.28 -9.07
C LEU A 102 -13.04 15.56 -8.83
N VAL A 103 -13.00 14.29 -9.19
CA VAL A 103 -11.79 13.49 -9.36
C VAL A 103 -11.61 13.21 -10.85
N ILE A 104 -10.40 13.36 -11.35
CA ILE A 104 -10.01 13.04 -12.74
C ILE A 104 -9.03 11.89 -12.68
N THR A 105 -9.27 10.86 -13.48
CA THR A 105 -8.41 9.69 -13.59
C THR A 105 -7.33 9.89 -14.66
N LYS A 106 -6.26 9.06 -14.63
CA LYS A 106 -5.17 9.12 -15.63
C LYS A 106 -5.64 8.89 -17.07
N ASP A 107 -6.71 8.12 -17.25
CA ASP A 107 -7.34 7.87 -18.55
C ASP A 107 -8.41 8.92 -18.92
N GLY A 108 -8.51 9.99 -18.14
CA GLY A 108 -9.33 11.17 -18.44
C GLY A 108 -10.80 11.05 -18.05
N GLN A 109 -11.22 10.01 -17.32
CA GLN A 109 -12.58 9.95 -16.77
C GLN A 109 -12.76 11.08 -15.74
N ARG A 110 -13.94 11.70 -15.74
CA ARG A 110 -14.32 12.79 -14.83
C ARG A 110 -15.43 12.30 -13.90
N ILE A 111 -15.15 12.23 -12.60
CA ILE A 111 -16.02 11.62 -11.61
C ILE A 111 -16.39 12.67 -10.57
N ASN A 112 -17.65 13.07 -10.56
CA ASN A 112 -18.20 14.02 -9.60
C ASN A 112 -18.75 13.31 -8.37
N TYR A 113 -18.62 13.93 -7.20
CA TYR A 113 -19.03 13.38 -5.91
C TYR A 113 -19.76 14.40 -5.04
N GLN A 114 -20.57 13.91 -4.10
CA GLN A 114 -21.06 14.71 -2.98
C GLN A 114 -20.08 14.61 -1.79
N TYR A 115 -19.53 13.41 -1.56
CA TYR A 115 -18.54 13.14 -0.53
C TYR A 115 -17.35 12.39 -1.13
N LEU A 116 -16.15 12.80 -0.72
CA LEU A 116 -14.90 12.16 -1.15
C LEU A 116 -14.19 11.55 0.05
N VAL A 117 -13.78 10.28 -0.11
CA VAL A 117 -12.91 9.58 0.84
C VAL A 117 -11.59 9.25 0.14
N VAL A 118 -10.46 9.60 0.76
CA VAL A 118 -9.15 9.44 0.14
C VAL A 118 -8.32 8.44 0.96
N CYS A 119 -8.13 7.24 0.41
CA CYS A 119 -7.46 6.10 1.02
C CYS A 119 -6.41 5.47 0.08
N PRO A 120 -5.49 6.22 -0.55
CA PRO A 120 -4.62 5.71 -1.61
C PRO A 120 -3.51 4.78 -1.10
N GLY A 121 -3.38 4.60 0.22
CA GLY A 121 -2.31 3.84 0.83
C GLY A 121 -0.99 4.61 0.89
N ILE A 122 0.12 3.85 0.86
CA ILE A 122 1.48 4.40 0.91
C ILE A 122 2.26 3.96 -0.34
N GLN A 123 3.21 4.78 -0.72
CA GLN A 123 4.27 4.43 -1.64
C GLN A 123 5.58 4.30 -0.87
N ILE A 124 6.40 3.32 -1.23
CA ILE A 124 7.70 3.13 -0.59
C ILE A 124 8.77 3.66 -1.52
N ASP A 125 9.46 4.70 -1.07
CA ASP A 125 10.44 5.42 -1.87
C ASP A 125 11.86 4.90 -1.60
N TRP A 126 12.16 3.69 -2.09
CA TRP A 126 13.47 3.06 -1.92
C TRP A 126 14.64 3.94 -2.38
N HIS A 127 14.40 4.79 -3.38
CA HIS A 127 15.41 5.68 -3.96
C HIS A 127 15.85 6.82 -3.03
N LEU A 128 15.09 7.11 -1.97
CA LEU A 128 15.45 8.16 -1.01
C LEU A 128 16.57 7.72 -0.04
N VAL A 129 16.88 6.42 -0.01
CA VAL A 129 18.03 5.91 0.74
C VAL A 129 19.10 5.49 -0.27
N GLU A 130 20.26 6.13 -0.20
CA GLU A 130 21.37 5.88 -1.11
C GLU A 130 21.76 4.40 -1.13
N GLY A 131 21.83 3.81 -2.33
CA GLY A 131 22.15 2.40 -2.56
C GLY A 131 21.05 1.40 -2.24
N LEU A 132 19.95 1.78 -1.54
CA LEU A 132 18.91 0.84 -1.14
C LEU A 132 18.16 0.26 -2.33
N LYS A 133 17.81 1.09 -3.32
CA LYS A 133 17.09 0.63 -4.53
C LYS A 133 17.83 -0.48 -5.26
N ASP A 134 19.17 -0.41 -5.27
CA ASP A 134 20.02 -1.39 -5.96
C ASP A 134 20.37 -2.61 -5.11
N ALA A 135 20.28 -2.48 -3.78
CA ALA A 135 20.64 -3.52 -2.81
C ALA A 135 19.46 -4.39 -2.39
N ILE A 136 18.23 -3.83 -2.36
CA ILE A 136 17.06 -4.54 -1.84
C ILE A 136 16.74 -5.80 -2.64
N GLY A 137 16.39 -6.89 -1.95
CA GLY A 137 16.12 -8.20 -2.55
C GLY A 137 17.36 -9.05 -2.79
N LYS A 138 18.56 -8.60 -2.40
CA LYS A 138 19.82 -9.34 -2.54
C LYS A 138 20.81 -9.00 -1.44
N ASN A 139 21.86 -9.84 -1.30
CA ASN A 139 22.98 -9.61 -0.37
C ASN A 139 22.57 -9.38 1.09
N GLY A 140 21.46 -9.97 1.54
CA GLY A 140 20.98 -9.82 2.91
C GLY A 140 20.17 -8.55 3.17
N VAL A 141 19.90 -7.72 2.15
CA VAL A 141 19.07 -6.51 2.27
C VAL A 141 17.64 -6.81 1.86
N THR A 142 16.71 -6.59 2.77
CA THR A 142 15.29 -6.93 2.56
C THR A 142 14.34 -5.96 3.26
N SER A 143 13.04 -6.13 3.00
CA SER A 143 11.96 -5.44 3.68
C SER A 143 10.70 -6.27 3.71
N ASN A 144 10.02 -6.31 4.85
CA ASN A 144 8.70 -6.91 4.99
C ASN A 144 7.55 -5.92 4.64
N TYR A 145 7.86 -4.77 4.06
CA TYR A 145 6.87 -3.80 3.58
C TYR A 145 6.51 -3.96 2.10
N SER A 146 7.11 -4.92 1.40
CA SER A 146 6.84 -5.22 0.01
C SER A 146 6.39 -6.67 -0.15
N LEU A 147 5.38 -6.89 -0.99
CA LEU A 147 4.94 -8.21 -1.41
C LEU A 147 6.12 -9.04 -1.98
N GLU A 148 6.96 -8.38 -2.76
CA GLU A 148 8.11 -9.00 -3.43
C GLU A 148 9.18 -9.44 -2.44
N TYR A 149 9.47 -8.62 -1.40
CA TYR A 149 10.61 -8.85 -0.52
C TYR A 149 10.26 -9.52 0.81
N ALA A 150 8.99 -9.57 1.20
CA ALA A 150 8.59 -10.23 2.44
C ALA A 150 8.95 -11.73 2.48
N PRO A 151 8.77 -12.52 1.40
CA PRO A 151 9.25 -13.90 1.36
C PRO A 151 10.78 -14.01 1.48
N TYR A 152 11.52 -13.11 0.84
CA TYR A 152 12.98 -13.09 0.94
C TYR A 152 13.45 -12.78 2.36
N THR A 153 12.71 -11.97 3.12
CA THR A 153 13.00 -11.75 4.55
C THR A 153 13.01 -13.08 5.31
N TRP A 154 12.00 -13.91 5.09
CA TRP A 154 11.93 -15.24 5.70
C TRP A 154 13.09 -16.16 5.27
N GLU A 155 13.44 -16.17 3.97
CA GLU A 155 14.58 -16.94 3.47
C GLU A 155 15.88 -16.55 4.18
N LEU A 156 16.10 -15.28 4.41
CA LEU A 156 17.25 -14.78 5.15
C LEU A 156 17.24 -15.24 6.62
N LEU A 157 16.09 -15.10 7.30
CA LEU A 157 15.98 -15.45 8.73
C LEU A 157 16.22 -16.94 8.95
N LYS A 158 15.57 -17.81 8.17
CA LYS A 158 15.70 -19.27 8.34
C LYS A 158 17.09 -19.79 7.99
N SER A 159 17.80 -19.12 7.09
CA SER A 159 19.15 -19.53 6.65
C SER A 159 20.27 -18.85 7.43
N PHE A 160 19.95 -17.91 8.33
CA PHE A 160 20.95 -17.14 9.08
C PHE A 160 21.83 -18.03 9.94
N LYS A 161 23.17 -17.79 9.89
CA LYS A 161 24.17 -18.60 10.61
C LYS A 161 24.83 -17.84 11.76
N GLY A 162 24.39 -16.63 12.07
CA GLY A 162 24.98 -15.70 13.01
C GLY A 162 25.58 -14.49 12.32
N GLY A 163 26.10 -13.55 13.12
CA GLY A 163 26.61 -12.26 12.67
C GLY A 163 25.66 -11.10 12.99
N ASN A 164 25.73 -10.03 12.23
CA ASN A 164 24.90 -8.84 12.46
C ASN A 164 23.53 -8.96 11.78
N ALA A 165 22.46 -8.83 12.55
CA ALA A 165 21.08 -8.70 12.07
C ALA A 165 20.58 -7.30 12.44
N ILE A 166 20.40 -6.43 11.44
CA ILE A 166 20.05 -5.02 11.62
C ILE A 166 18.61 -4.79 11.17
N PHE A 167 17.81 -4.26 12.09
CA PHE A 167 16.41 -3.88 11.85
C PHE A 167 16.30 -2.36 11.95
N THR A 168 15.65 -1.73 10.97
CA THR A 168 15.62 -0.27 10.87
C THR A 168 14.21 0.29 11.02
N PHE A 169 14.14 1.47 11.63
CA PHE A 169 12.94 2.30 11.69
C PHE A 169 13.25 3.67 11.07
N PRO A 170 12.60 4.04 9.95
CA PRO A 170 12.91 5.27 9.23
C PRO A 170 12.38 6.52 9.97
N SER A 171 12.88 7.70 9.56
CA SER A 171 12.38 9.01 10.03
C SER A 171 11.12 9.48 9.30
N THR A 172 10.77 8.86 8.18
CA THR A 172 9.63 9.22 7.33
C THR A 172 8.30 8.76 7.92
N PRO A 173 7.16 9.30 7.46
CA PRO A 173 5.85 8.74 7.78
C PRO A 173 5.79 7.25 7.44
N ILE A 174 5.22 6.47 8.34
CA ILE A 174 5.12 5.01 8.21
C ILE A 174 3.67 4.56 8.43
N LYS A 175 3.37 3.38 7.92
CA LYS A 175 2.18 2.62 8.29
C LYS A 175 2.60 1.55 9.29
N CYS A 176 1.91 1.44 10.44
CA CYS A 176 2.18 0.48 11.51
C CYS A 176 3.53 0.68 12.25
N GLY A 177 3.55 1.53 13.29
CA GLY A 177 4.72 1.80 14.14
C GLY A 177 5.32 0.56 14.82
N GLY A 178 4.60 -0.54 14.92
CA GLY A 178 5.08 -1.80 15.51
C GLY A 178 5.75 -2.77 14.52
N ALA A 179 5.59 -2.59 13.20
CA ALA A 179 6.07 -3.56 12.23
C ALA A 179 7.61 -3.75 12.26
N PRO A 180 8.43 -2.69 12.38
CA PRO A 180 9.88 -2.85 12.47
C PRO A 180 10.33 -3.64 13.70
N GLN A 181 9.67 -3.46 14.84
CA GLN A 181 9.96 -4.23 16.06
C GLN A 181 9.45 -5.67 15.94
N LYS A 182 8.24 -5.87 15.39
CA LYS A 182 7.67 -7.22 15.24
C LYS A 182 8.59 -8.13 14.44
N ILE A 183 9.11 -7.66 13.30
CA ILE A 183 10.01 -8.48 12.50
C ILE A 183 11.32 -8.77 13.24
N MET A 184 11.83 -7.85 14.05
CA MET A 184 13.02 -8.07 14.87
C MET A 184 12.75 -9.17 15.93
N TYR A 185 11.61 -9.15 16.60
CA TYR A 185 11.26 -10.16 17.61
C TYR A 185 11.02 -11.54 16.97
N LEU A 186 10.35 -11.61 15.82
CA LEU A 186 10.17 -12.85 15.07
C LEU A 186 11.52 -13.43 14.62
N ALA A 187 12.44 -12.57 14.21
CA ALA A 187 13.80 -12.97 13.86
C ALA A 187 14.57 -13.50 15.07
N ASP A 188 14.50 -12.81 16.23
CA ASP A 188 15.16 -13.24 17.45
C ASP A 188 14.67 -14.62 17.91
N ASP A 189 13.35 -14.85 17.84
CA ASP A 189 12.76 -16.16 18.12
C ASP A 189 13.27 -17.24 17.15
N THR A 190 13.27 -16.96 15.85
CA THR A 190 13.83 -17.84 14.83
C THR A 190 15.30 -18.18 15.09
N PHE A 191 16.09 -17.18 15.47
CA PHE A 191 17.53 -17.39 15.78
C PHE A 191 17.74 -18.26 17.02
N ARG A 192 16.84 -18.15 18.04
CA ARG A 192 16.86 -19.04 19.21
C ARG A 192 16.53 -20.47 18.83
N ASN A 193 15.45 -20.66 18.06
CA ASN A 193 14.99 -21.97 17.61
C ASN A 193 16.04 -22.66 16.72
N ASN A 194 16.78 -21.91 15.93
CA ASN A 194 17.87 -22.42 15.07
C ASN A 194 19.21 -22.57 15.81
N GLY A 195 19.31 -22.22 17.11
CA GLY A 195 20.55 -22.32 17.89
C GLY A 195 21.66 -21.36 17.45
N VAL A 196 21.30 -20.25 16.77
CA VAL A 196 22.27 -19.25 16.30
C VAL A 196 22.23 -17.93 17.05
N ARG A 197 21.31 -17.80 18.02
CA ARG A 197 21.09 -16.53 18.76
C ARG A 197 22.37 -16.00 19.43
N GLU A 198 23.14 -16.87 20.09
CA GLU A 198 24.38 -16.51 20.79
C GLU A 198 25.52 -16.08 19.84
N LYS A 199 25.42 -16.45 18.57
CA LYS A 199 26.35 -16.03 17.51
C LYS A 199 25.86 -14.81 16.75
N SER A 200 24.76 -14.21 17.20
CA SER A 200 24.04 -13.14 16.48
C SER A 200 24.00 -11.85 17.29
N ARG A 201 24.38 -10.75 16.67
CA ARG A 201 24.18 -9.41 17.20
C ARG A 201 22.91 -8.82 16.57
N VAL A 202 21.80 -8.86 17.31
CA VAL A 202 20.52 -8.26 16.87
C VAL A 202 20.52 -6.79 17.26
N MET A 203 20.34 -5.92 16.27
CA MET A 203 20.37 -4.46 16.46
C MET A 203 19.11 -3.82 15.90
N TYR A 204 18.55 -2.88 16.66
CA TYR A 204 17.44 -2.04 16.21
C TYR A 204 17.92 -0.60 16.03
N CYS A 205 17.93 -0.14 14.80
CA CYS A 205 18.39 1.20 14.44
C CYS A 205 17.19 2.09 14.14
N THR A 206 16.97 3.12 14.94
CA THR A 206 15.85 4.05 14.77
C THR A 206 16.36 5.46 14.52
N ALA A 207 15.70 6.17 13.60
CA ALA A 207 15.93 7.58 13.33
C ALA A 207 15.10 8.51 14.23
N VAL A 208 14.30 7.95 15.14
CA VAL A 208 13.48 8.71 16.10
C VAL A 208 13.94 8.46 17.54
N ALA A 209 13.69 9.41 18.43
CA ALA A 209 14.21 9.36 19.80
C ALA A 209 13.57 8.27 20.68
N LYS A 210 12.40 7.75 20.28
CA LYS A 210 11.69 6.70 21.04
C LYS A 210 11.65 5.41 20.23
N MET A 211 11.88 4.28 20.90
CA MET A 211 11.81 2.96 20.26
C MET A 211 10.43 2.66 19.72
N PHE A 212 9.38 3.08 20.41
CA PHE A 212 7.98 2.96 19.99
C PHE A 212 7.28 4.32 20.16
N PRO A 213 7.15 5.12 19.10
CA PRO A 213 6.68 6.50 19.19
C PRO A 213 5.14 6.64 19.30
N VAL A 214 4.40 5.54 19.31
CA VAL A 214 2.93 5.58 19.51
C VAL A 214 2.65 5.82 20.99
N PRO A 215 1.76 6.79 21.35
CA PRO A 215 1.37 7.07 22.73
C PRO A 215 0.73 5.90 23.43
#